data_582b7bd1249ca04a2cac887b69ccd194
#
_entry.id   582b7bd1249ca04a2cac887b69ccd194
#
_cell.length_a   1.000
_cell.length_b   1.000
_cell.length_c   1.000
_cell.angle_alpha   90.00
_cell.angle_beta   90.00
_cell.angle_gamma   90.00
#
_symmetry.space_group_name_H-M   'P 1'
#
loop_
_entity.id
_entity.type
_entity.pdbx_description
1 polymer ?
#
loop_
_entity_poly.entity_id
_entity_poly.type
_entity_poly.pdbx_seq_one_letter_code
_entity_poly.pdbx_strand_id
1 'polypeptide(L)'
;MDYYSILTSPYTIIIGCCTILYLLKDKIGEYLIHKIVVMLHKYQKKRRPKRIILVRHGNSEANNNFDILKRVPDNKVHLTQKGIQQAKEAGQRLKKLLGNESIQFYVSPYTRTRETYENILESLKDNKSSCIYQSNLREQEYGNLQSEMEQQFKEQKEVGVFFYRFKNGESGADVHARTSMFLQYLFRRILSIDYHSYDNIIIVSHDLTICYFMMNFLNLPVNQYDNLRHLDNAQYWVIAKNKYGKYRFQDDIFLDDKDEEYQKDAKDDYD
;
A
#
# COMPACT_ATOMS: atom_id res chain seq x y z
N MET A 1 29.61 6.84 -1.48
CA MET A 1 28.85 7.25 -2.69
C MET A 1 29.87 7.57 -3.77
N ASP A 2 29.96 6.72 -4.76
CA ASP A 2 30.97 6.87 -5.83
C ASP A 2 30.66 8.09 -6.69
N TYR A 3 31.65 8.97 -6.85
CA TYR A 3 31.58 10.18 -7.68
C TYR A 3 31.18 9.87 -9.14
N TYR A 4 31.52 8.69 -9.62
CA TYR A 4 31.13 8.18 -10.96
C TYR A 4 29.63 7.90 -11.10
N SER A 5 28.93 7.49 -10.03
CA SER A 5 27.49 7.24 -10.07
C SER A 5 26.67 8.53 -10.19
N ILE A 6 27.21 9.66 -9.71
CA ILE A 6 26.56 10.98 -9.83
C ILE A 6 26.72 11.51 -11.26
N LEU A 7 27.87 11.31 -11.89
CA LEU A 7 28.15 11.80 -13.25
C LEU A 7 27.44 10.96 -14.34
N THR A 8 27.13 9.70 -14.07
CA THR A 8 26.41 8.80 -14.99
C THR A 8 24.92 8.67 -14.66
N SER A 9 24.45 9.38 -13.65
CA SER A 9 23.03 9.45 -13.33
C SER A 9 22.24 9.95 -14.55
N PRO A 10 21.11 9.31 -14.92
CA PRO A 10 20.24 9.80 -15.98
C PRO A 10 19.85 11.26 -15.81
N TYR A 11 19.78 11.77 -14.59
CA TYR A 11 19.55 13.20 -14.27
C TYR A 11 20.69 14.10 -14.71
N THR A 12 21.93 13.70 -14.46
CA THR A 12 23.11 14.51 -14.84
C THR A 12 23.24 14.58 -16.37
N ILE A 13 22.97 13.46 -17.05
CA ILE A 13 22.94 13.41 -18.51
C ILE A 13 21.79 14.29 -19.05
N ILE A 14 20.60 14.22 -18.44
CA ILE A 14 19.43 15.02 -18.84
C ILE A 14 19.69 16.50 -18.62
N ILE A 15 20.21 16.89 -17.45
CA ILE A 15 20.56 18.29 -17.15
C ILE A 15 21.61 18.79 -18.15
N GLY A 16 22.64 17.99 -18.42
CA GLY A 16 23.65 18.31 -19.42
C GLY A 16 23.06 18.49 -20.81
N CYS A 17 22.21 17.57 -21.26
CA CYS A 17 21.53 17.71 -22.56
C CYS A 17 20.57 18.90 -22.60
N CYS A 18 19.79 19.16 -21.54
CA CYS A 18 18.91 20.32 -21.46
C CYS A 18 19.70 21.64 -21.46
N THR A 19 20.86 21.69 -20.80
CA THR A 19 21.74 22.87 -20.81
C THR A 19 22.32 23.17 -22.21
N ILE A 20 22.76 22.13 -22.91
CA ILE A 20 23.25 22.24 -24.28
C ILE A 20 22.13 22.69 -25.23
N LEU A 21 20.94 22.11 -25.10
CA LEU A 21 19.76 22.44 -25.90
C LEU A 21 19.23 23.86 -25.62
N TYR A 22 19.33 24.34 -24.36
CA TYR A 22 18.99 25.71 -23.96
C TYR A 22 19.95 26.73 -24.60
N LEU A 23 21.22 26.36 -24.76
CA LEU A 23 22.20 27.19 -25.42
C LEU A 23 21.98 27.29 -26.95
N LEU A 24 21.26 26.31 -27.53
CA LEU A 24 20.97 26.29 -28.98
C LEU A 24 19.71 27.10 -29.37
N LYS A 25 18.98 27.69 -28.45
CA LYS A 25 17.86 28.68 -28.52
C LYS A 25 16.98 28.69 -29.78
N ASP A 26 16.90 27.62 -30.54
CA ASP A 26 16.12 27.55 -31.77
C ASP A 26 14.94 26.54 -31.66
N LYS A 27 14.03 26.58 -32.62
CA LYS A 27 12.88 25.66 -32.69
C LYS A 27 13.27 24.17 -32.66
N ILE A 28 14.49 23.83 -33.06
CA ILE A 28 15.05 22.49 -33.07
C ILE A 28 15.32 22.02 -31.62
N GLY A 29 15.91 22.93 -30.81
CA GLY A 29 16.14 22.65 -29.37
C GLY A 29 14.86 22.37 -28.60
N GLU A 30 13.81 23.16 -28.77
CA GLU A 30 12.51 22.97 -28.16
C GLU A 30 11.86 21.61 -28.58
N TYR A 31 11.94 21.29 -29.87
CA TYR A 31 11.43 20.00 -30.37
C TYR A 31 12.19 18.82 -29.78
N LEU A 32 13.53 18.90 -29.69
CA LEU A 32 14.32 17.81 -29.08
C LEU A 32 14.06 17.65 -27.59
N ILE A 33 13.94 18.76 -26.84
CA ILE A 33 13.55 18.70 -25.41
C ILE A 33 12.19 18.00 -25.28
N HIS A 34 11.20 18.41 -26.05
CA HIS A 34 9.88 17.78 -26.03
C HIS A 34 9.95 16.27 -26.31
N LYS A 35 10.71 15.85 -27.32
CA LYS A 35 10.93 14.42 -27.64
C LYS A 35 11.57 13.66 -26.50
N ILE A 36 12.59 14.22 -25.85
CA ILE A 36 13.27 13.63 -24.69
C ILE A 36 12.28 13.48 -23.52
N VAL A 37 11.52 14.51 -23.18
CA VAL A 37 10.52 14.49 -22.12
C VAL A 37 9.47 13.41 -22.36
N VAL A 38 8.93 13.34 -23.59
CA VAL A 38 7.94 12.30 -23.97
C VAL A 38 8.55 10.89 -23.87
N MET A 39 9.79 10.71 -24.33
CA MET A 39 10.50 9.43 -24.23
C MET A 39 10.70 9.01 -22.78
N LEU A 40 11.15 9.92 -21.91
CA LEU A 40 11.33 9.68 -20.48
C LEU A 40 10.02 9.32 -19.79
N HIS A 41 8.95 10.05 -20.11
CA HIS A 41 7.62 9.76 -19.58
C HIS A 41 7.14 8.36 -19.98
N LYS A 42 7.32 7.98 -21.26
CA LYS A 42 7.00 6.63 -21.74
C LYS A 42 7.84 5.55 -21.05
N TYR A 43 9.13 5.81 -20.85
CA TYR A 43 10.04 4.91 -20.15
C TYR A 43 9.61 4.70 -18.68
N GLN A 44 9.36 5.79 -17.95
CA GLN A 44 8.88 5.70 -16.56
C GLN A 44 7.54 4.98 -16.47
N LYS A 45 6.58 5.28 -17.37
CA LYS A 45 5.28 4.62 -17.41
C LYS A 45 5.40 3.10 -17.60
N LYS A 46 6.32 2.64 -18.44
CA LYS A 46 6.57 1.21 -18.70
C LYS A 46 7.12 0.52 -17.45
N ARG A 47 7.95 1.20 -16.66
CA ARG A 47 8.61 0.66 -15.46
C ARG A 47 7.72 0.61 -14.22
N ARG A 48 6.60 1.34 -14.17
CA ARG A 48 5.68 1.30 -13.04
C ARG A 48 5.10 -0.10 -12.84
N PRO A 49 4.94 -0.57 -11.59
CA PRO A 49 4.28 -1.85 -11.31
C PRO A 49 2.94 -1.98 -12.02
N LYS A 50 2.60 -3.18 -12.42
CA LYS A 50 1.30 -3.49 -13.04
C LYS A 50 0.19 -3.43 -12.00
N ARG A 51 0.50 -3.89 -10.75
CA ARG A 51 -0.47 -4.00 -9.65
C ARG A 51 0.15 -3.58 -8.33
N ILE A 52 -0.68 -2.98 -7.48
CA ILE A 52 -0.46 -2.81 -6.04
C ILE A 52 -1.55 -3.65 -5.36
N ILE A 53 -1.15 -4.62 -4.56
CA ILE A 53 -2.05 -5.59 -3.93
C ILE A 53 -1.96 -5.41 -2.42
N LEU A 54 -3.09 -5.16 -1.77
CA LEU A 54 -3.21 -4.98 -0.33
C LEU A 54 -3.75 -6.27 0.29
N VAL A 55 -2.98 -6.90 1.16
CA VAL A 55 -3.33 -8.19 1.79
C VAL A 55 -3.50 -7.99 3.28
N ARG A 56 -4.65 -8.34 3.84
CA ARG A 56 -4.85 -8.45 5.29
C ARG A 56 -4.18 -9.72 5.81
N HIS A 57 -3.57 -9.66 7.00
CA HIS A 57 -3.01 -10.85 7.66
C HIS A 57 -4.05 -11.97 7.85
N GLY A 58 -3.60 -13.22 7.92
CA GLY A 58 -4.42 -14.39 8.25
C GLY A 58 -5.02 -14.31 9.66
N ASN A 59 -5.96 -15.18 9.98
CA ASN A 59 -6.57 -15.20 11.29
C ASN A 59 -5.52 -15.34 12.40
N SER A 60 -5.52 -14.41 13.36
CA SER A 60 -4.58 -14.36 14.49
C SER A 60 -5.24 -14.78 15.79
N GLU A 61 -4.42 -15.06 16.80
CA GLU A 61 -4.90 -15.39 18.15
C GLU A 61 -5.81 -14.29 18.71
N ALA A 62 -5.48 -12.99 18.44
CA ALA A 62 -6.31 -11.87 18.86
C ALA A 62 -7.65 -11.76 18.11
N ASN A 63 -7.75 -12.29 16.88
CA ASN A 63 -9.04 -12.38 16.19
C ASN A 63 -10.01 -13.38 16.84
N ASN A 64 -9.49 -14.43 17.48
CA ASN A 64 -10.28 -15.42 18.16
C ASN A 64 -10.56 -15.03 19.62
N ASN A 65 -9.60 -14.43 20.29
CA ASN A 65 -9.72 -13.99 21.67
C ASN A 65 -8.96 -12.69 21.88
N PHE A 66 -9.69 -11.58 21.92
CA PHE A 66 -9.12 -10.25 22.10
C PHE A 66 -8.43 -10.07 23.46
N ASP A 67 -8.84 -10.82 24.50
CA ASP A 67 -8.24 -10.76 25.84
C ASP A 67 -6.77 -11.18 25.88
N ILE A 68 -6.25 -11.82 24.82
CA ILE A 68 -4.82 -12.14 24.72
C ILE A 68 -3.98 -10.85 24.80
N LEU A 69 -4.49 -9.72 24.32
CA LEU A 69 -3.81 -8.42 24.32
C LEU A 69 -3.59 -7.85 25.73
N LYS A 70 -4.23 -8.41 26.75
CA LYS A 70 -3.96 -8.10 28.15
C LYS A 70 -2.63 -8.71 28.65
N ARG A 71 -2.07 -9.67 27.93
CA ARG A 71 -0.87 -10.45 28.31
C ARG A 71 0.23 -10.45 27.28
N VAL A 72 -0.14 -10.38 26.01
CA VAL A 72 0.77 -10.43 24.86
C VAL A 72 0.75 -9.08 24.15
N PRO A 73 1.88 -8.41 23.97
CA PRO A 73 1.95 -7.20 23.18
C PRO A 73 1.42 -7.45 21.76
N ASP A 74 0.61 -6.54 21.22
CA ASP A 74 -0.09 -6.73 19.94
C ASP A 74 0.86 -7.06 18.77
N ASN A 75 2.05 -6.48 18.76
CA ASN A 75 3.06 -6.75 17.74
C ASN A 75 3.63 -8.19 17.78
N LYS A 76 3.40 -8.93 18.88
CA LYS A 76 3.89 -10.32 19.08
C LYS A 76 2.81 -11.38 18.91
N VAL A 77 1.58 -11.00 18.65
CA VAL A 77 0.46 -11.93 18.43
C VAL A 77 0.69 -12.75 17.17
N HIS A 78 0.56 -14.07 17.28
CA HIS A 78 0.78 -15.03 16.21
C HIS A 78 -0.48 -15.32 15.38
N LEU A 79 -0.29 -15.92 14.21
CA LEU A 79 -1.37 -16.55 13.45
C LEU A 79 -1.86 -17.82 14.18
N THR A 80 -3.14 -18.12 14.02
CA THR A 80 -3.69 -19.45 14.34
C THR A 80 -3.35 -20.44 13.22
N GLN A 81 -3.57 -21.75 13.45
CA GLN A 81 -3.45 -22.76 12.39
C GLN A 81 -4.37 -22.43 11.19
N LYS A 82 -5.59 -21.93 11.49
CA LYS A 82 -6.51 -21.42 10.46
C LYS A 82 -5.87 -20.26 9.66
N GLY A 83 -5.21 -19.31 10.34
CA GLY A 83 -4.57 -18.19 9.70
C GLY A 83 -3.40 -18.60 8.80
N ILE A 84 -2.61 -19.57 9.22
CA ILE A 84 -1.53 -20.17 8.41
C ILE A 84 -2.11 -20.77 7.13
N GLN A 85 -3.17 -21.58 7.25
CA GLN A 85 -3.82 -22.18 6.09
C GLN A 85 -4.40 -21.13 5.14
N GLN A 86 -5.08 -20.10 5.68
CA GLN A 86 -5.60 -18.97 4.89
C GLN A 86 -4.48 -18.23 4.13
N ALA A 87 -3.33 -18.03 4.76
CA ALA A 87 -2.17 -17.38 4.12
C ALA A 87 -1.59 -18.22 2.97
N LYS A 88 -1.49 -19.54 3.13
CA LYS A 88 -1.09 -20.48 2.06
C LYS A 88 -2.05 -20.44 0.87
N GLU A 89 -3.35 -20.45 1.14
CA GLU A 89 -4.37 -20.32 0.09
C GLU A 89 -4.31 -18.97 -0.62
N ALA A 90 -4.08 -17.88 0.12
CA ALA A 90 -3.84 -16.56 -0.47
C ALA A 90 -2.61 -16.59 -1.39
N GLY A 91 -1.53 -17.24 -0.98
CA GLY A 91 -0.33 -17.45 -1.80
C GLY A 91 -0.64 -18.16 -3.11
N GLN A 92 -1.46 -19.21 -3.07
CA GLN A 92 -1.89 -19.96 -4.27
C GLN A 92 -2.75 -19.08 -5.21
N ARG A 93 -3.68 -18.29 -4.66
CA ARG A 93 -4.49 -17.33 -5.45
C ARG A 93 -3.61 -16.27 -6.09
N LEU A 94 -2.63 -15.73 -5.34
CA LEU A 94 -1.67 -14.76 -5.86
C LEU A 94 -0.78 -15.38 -6.94
N LYS A 95 -0.34 -16.62 -6.80
CA LYS A 95 0.44 -17.31 -7.84
C LYS A 95 -0.34 -17.47 -9.14
N LYS A 96 -1.63 -17.78 -9.07
CA LYS A 96 -2.51 -17.82 -10.26
C LYS A 96 -2.65 -16.45 -10.93
N LEU A 97 -2.74 -15.37 -10.12
CA LEU A 97 -2.87 -14.00 -10.63
C LEU A 97 -1.59 -13.48 -11.26
N LEU A 98 -0.44 -13.80 -10.67
CA LEU A 98 0.85 -13.16 -10.99
C LEU A 98 1.72 -14.02 -11.92
N GLY A 99 1.51 -15.32 -11.98
CA GLY A 99 2.39 -16.24 -12.71
C GLY A 99 3.84 -16.16 -12.20
N ASN A 100 4.77 -15.84 -13.10
CA ASN A 100 6.21 -15.71 -12.79
C ASN A 100 6.68 -14.25 -12.70
N GLU A 101 5.76 -13.28 -12.60
CA GLU A 101 6.08 -11.87 -12.49
C GLU A 101 6.86 -11.56 -11.20
N SER A 102 7.71 -10.54 -11.27
CA SER A 102 8.53 -10.11 -10.13
C SER A 102 7.72 -9.31 -9.11
N ILE A 103 8.10 -9.39 -7.81
CA ILE A 103 7.31 -8.90 -6.69
C ILE A 103 8.17 -8.12 -5.70
N GLN A 104 7.76 -6.90 -5.37
CA GLN A 104 8.24 -6.16 -4.21
C GLN A 104 7.22 -6.28 -3.08
N PHE A 105 7.62 -6.87 -1.96
CA PHE A 105 6.81 -6.90 -0.75
C PHE A 105 7.11 -5.71 0.15
N TYR A 106 6.05 -5.13 0.72
CA TYR A 106 6.09 -4.24 1.88
C TYR A 106 5.26 -4.89 2.98
N VAL A 107 5.86 -5.17 4.12
CA VAL A 107 5.23 -5.97 5.18
C VAL A 107 5.24 -5.18 6.49
N SER A 108 4.13 -5.15 7.18
CA SER A 108 4.06 -4.67 8.57
C SER A 108 5.05 -5.46 9.44
N PRO A 109 5.73 -4.85 10.42
CA PRO A 109 6.69 -5.56 11.26
C PRO A 109 6.06 -6.51 12.29
N TYR A 110 4.72 -6.53 12.42
CA TYR A 110 4.01 -7.38 13.38
C TYR A 110 4.13 -8.86 13.05
N THR A 111 4.18 -9.74 14.07
CA THR A 111 4.39 -11.18 13.90
C THR A 111 3.37 -11.79 12.94
N ARG A 112 2.06 -11.56 13.15
CA ARG A 112 0.99 -12.10 12.30
C ARG A 112 1.09 -11.72 10.82
N THR A 113 1.59 -10.52 10.51
CA THR A 113 1.81 -10.10 9.11
C THR A 113 3.06 -10.70 8.51
N ARG A 114 4.12 -10.88 9.30
CA ARG A 114 5.35 -11.58 8.88
C ARG A 114 5.06 -13.04 8.57
N GLU A 115 4.36 -13.74 9.46
CA GLU A 115 3.94 -15.13 9.26
C GLU A 115 3.01 -15.26 8.04
N THR A 116 2.10 -14.30 7.82
CA THR A 116 1.26 -14.28 6.61
C THR A 116 2.12 -14.16 5.36
N TYR A 117 3.10 -13.23 5.34
CA TYR A 117 4.03 -13.06 4.23
C TYR A 117 4.83 -14.35 3.97
N GLU A 118 5.39 -14.97 5.01
CA GLU A 118 6.22 -16.18 4.90
C GLU A 118 5.41 -17.34 4.28
N ASN A 119 4.16 -17.54 4.71
CA ASN A 119 3.27 -18.57 4.15
C ASN A 119 2.80 -18.25 2.72
N ILE A 120 2.59 -16.99 2.37
CA ILE A 120 2.32 -16.56 0.98
C ILE A 120 3.53 -16.86 0.10
N LEU A 121 4.75 -16.57 0.59
CA LEU A 121 5.99 -16.72 -0.15
C LEU A 121 6.27 -18.19 -0.54
N GLU A 122 5.79 -19.18 0.23
CA GLU A 122 5.92 -20.60 -0.12
C GLU A 122 5.39 -20.90 -1.54
N SER A 123 4.26 -20.29 -1.94
CA SER A 123 3.70 -20.45 -3.30
C SER A 123 4.38 -19.58 -4.36
N LEU A 124 5.13 -18.56 -3.95
CA LEU A 124 5.78 -17.57 -4.82
C LEU A 124 7.31 -17.67 -4.81
N LYS A 125 7.87 -18.75 -4.26
CA LYS A 125 9.32 -18.96 -4.09
C LYS A 125 10.12 -18.84 -5.39
N ASP A 126 9.53 -19.20 -6.52
CA ASP A 126 10.18 -19.15 -7.83
C ASP A 126 10.09 -17.76 -8.50
N ASN A 127 9.30 -16.83 -7.91
CA ASN A 127 9.21 -15.48 -8.40
C ASN A 127 10.40 -14.65 -7.87
N LYS A 128 11.00 -13.83 -8.74
CA LYS A 128 11.97 -12.82 -8.27
C LYS A 128 11.27 -11.90 -7.29
N SER A 129 11.70 -11.89 -6.03
CA SER A 129 11.06 -11.07 -4.99
C SER A 129 12.06 -10.39 -4.07
N SER A 130 11.60 -9.32 -3.42
CA SER A 130 12.31 -8.61 -2.36
C SER A 130 11.29 -8.17 -1.31
N CYS A 131 11.71 -8.05 -0.05
CA CYS A 131 10.85 -7.64 1.06
C CYS A 131 11.44 -6.47 1.82
N ILE A 132 10.59 -5.50 2.18
CA ILE A 132 10.90 -4.38 3.06
C ILE A 132 9.89 -4.38 4.20
N TYR A 133 10.35 -4.48 5.43
CA TYR A 133 9.50 -4.25 6.60
C TYR A 133 9.27 -2.75 6.78
N GLN A 134 7.99 -2.36 6.91
CA GLN A 134 7.58 -0.95 6.91
C GLN A 134 6.72 -0.63 8.14
N SER A 135 7.26 0.16 9.05
CA SER A 135 6.60 0.50 10.32
C SER A 135 5.29 1.26 10.15
N ASN A 136 5.16 2.06 9.08
CA ASN A 136 3.92 2.79 8.78
C ASN A 136 2.74 1.87 8.40
N LEU A 137 3.01 0.56 8.17
CA LEU A 137 1.99 -0.44 7.86
C LEU A 137 1.52 -1.22 9.10
N ARG A 138 1.97 -0.89 10.33
CA ARG A 138 1.51 -1.53 11.56
C ARG A 138 0.02 -1.28 11.79
N GLU A 139 -0.62 -2.12 12.63
CA GLU A 139 -2.00 -1.88 13.02
C GLU A 139 -2.14 -0.63 13.88
N GLN A 140 -3.35 -0.12 14.05
CA GLN A 140 -3.64 0.93 15.00
C GLN A 140 -3.22 0.48 16.40
N GLU A 141 -2.49 1.32 17.10
CA GLU A 141 -2.07 1.04 18.46
C GLU A 141 -3.22 1.36 19.43
N TYR A 142 -3.67 0.32 20.14
CA TYR A 142 -4.72 0.44 21.15
C TYR A 142 -4.16 0.73 22.54
N GLY A 143 -2.87 1.00 22.66
CA GLY A 143 -2.13 1.18 23.93
C GLY A 143 -1.43 -0.10 24.40
N ASN A 144 -0.71 0.01 25.53
CA ASN A 144 0.07 -1.10 26.07
C ASN A 144 -0.77 -1.98 26.98
N LEU A 145 -0.77 -3.31 26.77
CA LEU A 145 -1.37 -4.36 27.62
C LEU A 145 -2.72 -3.93 28.24
N GLN A 146 -3.75 -3.97 27.46
CA GLN A 146 -4.98 -3.21 27.62
C GLN A 146 -5.94 -3.83 28.63
N SER A 147 -6.13 -3.19 29.78
CA SER A 147 -7.10 -3.62 30.80
C SER A 147 -8.49 -2.98 30.66
N GLU A 148 -8.63 -1.84 29.99
CA GLU A 148 -9.85 -1.03 29.96
C GLU A 148 -10.47 -0.90 28.55
N MET A 149 -10.22 -1.86 27.66
CA MET A 149 -10.62 -1.77 26.26
C MET A 149 -12.13 -1.65 26.03
N GLU A 150 -12.91 -2.35 26.84
CA GLU A 150 -14.37 -2.33 26.70
C GLU A 150 -14.94 -0.93 26.90
N GLN A 151 -14.42 -0.22 27.91
CA GLN A 151 -14.80 1.17 28.16
C GLN A 151 -14.34 2.10 27.03
N GLN A 152 -13.10 1.94 26.56
CA GLN A 152 -12.56 2.76 25.48
C GLN A 152 -13.32 2.54 24.16
N PHE A 153 -13.77 1.34 23.84
CA PHE A 153 -14.63 1.09 22.68
C PHE A 153 -16.02 1.73 22.80
N LYS A 154 -16.58 1.85 24.01
CA LYS A 154 -17.82 2.61 24.23
C LYS A 154 -17.60 4.10 23.95
N GLU A 155 -16.55 4.67 24.50
CA GLU A 155 -16.18 6.07 24.26
C GLU A 155 -15.87 6.35 22.79
N GLN A 156 -15.22 5.42 22.09
CA GLN A 156 -14.98 5.51 20.65
C GLN A 156 -16.28 5.65 19.84
N LYS A 157 -17.33 4.93 20.21
CA LYS A 157 -18.63 5.04 19.52
C LYS A 157 -19.28 6.41 19.67
N GLU A 158 -19.02 7.09 20.79
CA GLU A 158 -19.55 8.45 21.04
C GLU A 158 -18.74 9.52 20.31
N VAL A 159 -17.40 9.39 20.29
CA VAL A 159 -16.49 10.36 19.64
C VAL A 159 -16.37 10.14 18.14
N GLY A 160 -16.55 8.89 17.69
CA GLY A 160 -16.30 8.45 16.31
C GLY A 160 -14.95 7.79 16.12
N VAL A 161 -14.92 6.73 15.30
CA VAL A 161 -13.74 5.85 15.08
C VAL A 161 -12.52 6.62 14.60
N PHE A 162 -12.72 7.60 13.74
CA PHE A 162 -11.60 8.36 13.15
C PHE A 162 -10.89 9.27 14.15
N PHE A 163 -11.61 9.92 15.07
CA PHE A 163 -11.04 10.94 15.95
C PHE A 163 -10.72 10.43 17.36
N TYR A 164 -11.35 9.34 17.81
CA TYR A 164 -11.09 8.79 19.14
C TYR A 164 -9.65 8.29 19.25
N ARG A 165 -8.95 8.77 20.29
CA ARG A 165 -7.59 8.33 20.60
C ARG A 165 -7.62 7.35 21.77
N PHE A 166 -7.12 6.15 21.55
CA PHE A 166 -6.93 5.18 22.63
C PHE A 166 -5.87 5.66 23.63
N LYS A 167 -6.09 5.34 24.89
CA LYS A 167 -5.15 5.69 25.96
C LYS A 167 -3.78 5.08 25.72
N ASN A 168 -2.75 5.91 25.60
CA ASN A 168 -1.40 5.52 25.19
C ASN A 168 -1.32 4.85 23.80
N GLY A 169 -2.27 5.15 22.93
CA GLY A 169 -2.39 4.59 21.60
C GLY A 169 -2.60 5.63 20.51
N GLU A 170 -3.05 5.17 19.37
CA GLU A 170 -3.34 5.98 18.18
C GLU A 170 -4.85 6.26 18.04
N SER A 171 -5.19 7.37 17.40
CA SER A 171 -6.49 7.59 16.77
C SER A 171 -6.50 7.08 15.33
N GLY A 172 -7.67 6.94 14.73
CA GLY A 172 -7.77 6.70 13.28
C GLY A 172 -7.08 7.78 12.45
N ALA A 173 -7.13 9.05 12.90
CA ALA A 173 -6.43 10.16 12.25
C ALA A 173 -4.90 9.96 12.22
N ASP A 174 -4.29 9.38 13.27
CA ASP A 174 -2.85 9.08 13.27
C ASP A 174 -2.52 7.98 12.25
N VAL A 175 -3.35 6.94 12.19
CA VAL A 175 -3.18 5.86 11.21
C VAL A 175 -3.34 6.39 9.78
N HIS A 176 -4.34 7.24 9.54
CA HIS A 176 -4.55 7.91 8.26
C HIS A 176 -3.33 8.76 7.86
N ALA A 177 -2.78 9.54 8.80
CA ALA A 177 -1.60 10.37 8.53
C ALA A 177 -0.37 9.51 8.15
N ARG A 178 -0.07 8.42 8.90
CA ARG A 178 1.09 7.57 8.60
C ARG A 178 0.90 6.71 7.34
N THR A 179 -0.32 6.33 7.00
CA THR A 179 -0.60 5.66 5.72
C THR A 179 -0.47 6.62 4.54
N SER A 180 -0.82 7.90 4.68
CA SER A 180 -0.52 8.95 3.71
C SER A 180 0.98 9.11 3.48
N MET A 181 1.78 9.15 4.56
CA MET A 181 3.25 9.19 4.46
C MET A 181 3.82 7.97 3.70
N PHE A 182 3.27 6.78 4.00
CA PHE A 182 3.68 5.56 3.27
C PHE A 182 3.28 5.61 1.80
N LEU A 183 2.08 6.08 1.48
CA LEU A 183 1.60 6.24 0.11
C LEU A 183 2.52 7.19 -0.70
N GLN A 184 2.89 8.33 -0.11
CA GLN A 184 3.83 9.27 -0.71
C GLN A 184 5.22 8.64 -0.92
N TYR A 185 5.74 7.92 0.07
CA TYR A 185 6.99 7.17 -0.05
C TYR A 185 6.91 6.15 -1.20
N LEU A 186 5.83 5.38 -1.26
CA LEU A 186 5.60 4.35 -2.27
C LEU A 186 5.60 4.95 -3.69
N PHE A 187 4.81 6.00 -3.92
CA PHE A 187 4.74 6.64 -5.22
C PHE A 187 6.05 7.34 -5.60
N ARG A 188 6.72 7.99 -4.66
CA ARG A 188 8.06 8.55 -4.91
C ARG A 188 9.05 7.46 -5.34
N ARG A 189 9.01 6.28 -4.70
CA ARG A 189 9.83 5.12 -5.09
C ARG A 189 9.49 4.64 -6.49
N ILE A 190 8.21 4.42 -6.79
CA ILE A 190 7.73 3.98 -8.11
C ILE A 190 8.12 4.95 -9.23
N LEU A 191 8.17 6.24 -8.93
CA LEU A 191 8.50 7.30 -9.89
C LEU A 191 10.00 7.56 -9.99
N SER A 192 10.81 7.05 -9.07
CA SER A 192 12.27 7.21 -9.10
C SER A 192 12.87 6.50 -10.32
N ILE A 193 13.85 7.14 -10.95
CA ILE A 193 14.60 6.58 -12.08
C ILE A 193 15.43 5.36 -11.63
N ASP A 194 15.92 5.38 -10.40
CA ASP A 194 16.73 4.30 -9.80
C ASP A 194 15.89 3.14 -9.26
N TYR A 195 14.58 3.18 -9.41
CA TYR A 195 13.70 2.11 -8.96
C TYR A 195 13.96 0.83 -9.77
N HIS A 196 14.44 -0.20 -9.08
CA HIS A 196 14.48 -1.55 -9.65
C HIS A 196 13.04 -1.99 -9.86
N SER A 197 12.60 -1.99 -11.11
CA SER A 197 11.20 -2.25 -11.44
C SER A 197 10.82 -3.68 -11.13
N TYR A 198 9.90 -3.83 -10.18
CA TYR A 198 9.14 -5.05 -9.99
C TYR A 198 7.81 -4.94 -10.74
N ASP A 199 7.30 -6.05 -11.25
CA ASP A 199 6.02 -6.08 -11.95
C ASP A 199 4.86 -5.80 -11.01
N ASN A 200 4.96 -6.23 -9.75
CA ASN A 200 3.92 -6.10 -8.75
C ASN A 200 4.47 -5.62 -7.42
N ILE A 201 3.62 -4.93 -6.67
CA ILE A 201 3.83 -4.60 -5.25
C ILE A 201 2.77 -5.32 -4.45
N ILE A 202 3.19 -6.05 -3.40
CA ILE A 202 2.28 -6.67 -2.43
C ILE A 202 2.54 -6.03 -1.08
N ILE A 203 1.49 -5.51 -0.46
CA ILE A 203 1.51 -4.87 0.85
C ILE A 203 0.76 -5.79 1.81
N VAL A 204 1.47 -6.37 2.79
CA VAL A 204 0.85 -7.22 3.83
C VAL A 204 0.69 -6.40 5.10
N SER A 205 -0.55 -6.16 5.50
CA SER A 205 -0.90 -5.25 6.58
C SER A 205 -2.13 -5.73 7.35
N HIS A 206 -2.84 -4.82 7.96
CA HIS A 206 -3.95 -5.03 8.87
C HIS A 206 -5.19 -4.33 8.34
N ASP A 207 -6.33 -4.71 8.86
CA ASP A 207 -7.63 -4.29 8.40
C ASP A 207 -7.80 -2.76 8.39
N LEU A 208 -7.73 -2.12 9.57
CA LEU A 208 -7.89 -0.67 9.67
C LEU A 208 -6.83 0.09 8.88
N THR A 209 -5.59 -0.38 8.92
CA THR A 209 -4.49 0.25 8.18
C THR A 209 -4.72 0.19 6.67
N ILE A 210 -5.29 -0.90 6.14
CA ILE A 210 -5.67 -1.03 4.73
C ILE A 210 -6.82 -0.09 4.38
N CYS A 211 -7.85 0.02 5.24
CA CYS A 211 -8.94 0.96 5.04
C CYS A 211 -8.44 2.41 4.97
N TYR A 212 -7.60 2.85 5.91
CA TYR A 212 -7.01 4.19 5.87
C TYR A 212 -6.06 4.41 4.67
N PHE A 213 -5.32 3.38 4.26
CA PHE A 213 -4.53 3.46 3.03
C PHE A 213 -5.44 3.70 1.82
N MET A 214 -6.57 3.00 1.72
CA MET A 214 -7.53 3.15 0.61
C MET A 214 -8.24 4.50 0.65
N MET A 215 -8.58 5.02 1.84
CA MET A 215 -9.09 6.39 1.96
C MET A 215 -8.11 7.42 1.36
N ASN A 216 -6.81 7.30 1.69
CA ASN A 216 -5.78 8.17 1.12
C ASN A 216 -5.63 7.96 -0.39
N PHE A 217 -5.67 6.73 -0.86
CA PHE A 217 -5.48 6.40 -2.28
C PHE A 217 -6.64 6.92 -3.15
N LEU A 218 -7.87 6.80 -2.66
CA LEU A 218 -9.10 7.24 -3.35
C LEU A 218 -9.50 8.68 -3.01
N ASN A 219 -8.75 9.33 -2.10
CA ASN A 219 -9.05 10.68 -1.59
C ASN A 219 -10.47 10.78 -0.98
N LEU A 220 -10.87 9.77 -0.20
CA LEU A 220 -12.19 9.73 0.42
C LEU A 220 -12.25 10.64 1.65
N PRO A 221 -13.37 11.36 1.87
CA PRO A 221 -13.59 12.16 3.06
C PRO A 221 -13.85 11.27 4.29
N VAL A 222 -13.58 11.82 5.48
CA VAL A 222 -13.65 11.08 6.76
C VAL A 222 -15.04 10.48 7.04
N ASN A 223 -16.11 11.16 6.66
CA ASN A 223 -17.49 10.70 6.87
C ASN A 223 -17.85 9.43 6.06
N GLN A 224 -17.02 9.01 5.11
CA GLN A 224 -17.23 7.77 4.36
C GLN A 224 -16.51 6.57 4.98
N TYR A 225 -15.73 6.77 6.05
CA TYR A 225 -14.99 5.68 6.68
C TYR A 225 -15.90 4.51 7.13
N ASP A 226 -17.03 4.82 7.76
CA ASP A 226 -17.95 3.81 8.31
C ASP A 226 -18.67 3.01 7.21
N ASN A 227 -18.64 3.48 5.97
CA ASN A 227 -19.23 2.80 4.81
C ASN A 227 -18.22 1.88 4.09
N LEU A 228 -16.95 1.89 4.50
CA LEU A 228 -15.93 1.07 3.86
C LEU A 228 -16.11 -0.40 4.21
N ARG A 229 -16.00 -1.24 3.19
CA ARG A 229 -15.92 -2.70 3.37
C ARG A 229 -14.56 -3.05 3.99
N HIS A 230 -14.57 -3.93 4.96
CA HIS A 230 -13.39 -4.49 5.57
C HIS A 230 -12.98 -5.80 4.88
N LEU A 231 -11.68 -6.02 4.72
CA LEU A 231 -11.17 -7.28 4.19
C LEU A 231 -11.26 -8.39 5.23
N ASP A 232 -11.69 -9.58 4.83
CA ASP A 232 -11.55 -10.78 5.65
C ASP A 232 -10.08 -11.19 5.79
N ASN A 233 -9.77 -12.05 6.78
CA ASN A 233 -8.42 -12.55 7.00
C ASN A 233 -7.85 -13.23 5.73
N ALA A 234 -6.64 -12.87 5.36
CA ALA A 234 -5.93 -13.32 4.16
C ALA A 234 -6.66 -13.06 2.82
N GLN A 235 -7.66 -12.18 2.82
CA GLN A 235 -8.19 -11.60 1.58
C GLN A 235 -7.30 -10.46 1.11
N TYR A 236 -7.48 -10.05 -0.15
CA TYR A 236 -6.71 -8.96 -0.73
C TYR A 236 -7.53 -8.13 -1.71
N TRP A 237 -7.14 -6.87 -1.85
CA TRP A 237 -7.61 -5.94 -2.86
C TRP A 237 -6.53 -5.69 -3.91
N VAL A 238 -6.96 -5.41 -5.15
CA VAL A 238 -6.06 -5.16 -6.27
C VAL A 238 -6.28 -3.75 -6.83
N ILE A 239 -5.21 -2.98 -6.86
CA ILE A 239 -5.13 -1.71 -7.57
C ILE A 239 -4.30 -1.97 -8.84
N ALA A 240 -4.91 -1.91 -10.01
CA ALA A 240 -4.24 -2.21 -11.28
C ALA A 240 -3.95 -0.96 -12.10
N LYS A 241 -2.85 -0.99 -12.84
CA LYS A 241 -2.47 0.06 -13.77
C LYS A 241 -3.21 -0.13 -15.10
N ASN A 242 -3.96 0.86 -15.54
CA ASN A 242 -4.63 0.86 -16.83
C ASN A 242 -3.67 1.14 -18.01
N LYS A 243 -4.18 1.06 -19.24
CA LYS A 243 -3.41 1.33 -20.48
C LYS A 243 -2.79 2.74 -20.52
N TYR A 244 -3.37 3.70 -19.81
CA TYR A 244 -2.86 5.08 -19.72
C TYR A 244 -1.79 5.25 -18.64
N GLY A 245 -1.50 4.20 -17.82
CA GLY A 245 -0.53 4.22 -16.73
C GLY A 245 -1.08 4.79 -15.42
N LYS A 246 -2.38 4.99 -15.32
CA LYS A 246 -3.08 5.39 -14.09
C LYS A 246 -3.47 4.14 -13.31
N TYR A 247 -3.35 4.19 -11.98
CA TYR A 247 -3.80 3.12 -11.11
C TYR A 247 -5.29 3.26 -10.83
N ARG A 248 -6.00 2.13 -10.84
CA ARG A 248 -7.44 2.02 -10.57
C ARG A 248 -7.69 0.86 -9.64
N PHE A 249 -8.56 1.07 -8.66
CA PHE A 249 -9.07 0.00 -7.83
C PHE A 249 -9.97 -0.92 -8.66
N GLN A 250 -9.90 -2.24 -8.41
CA GLN A 250 -10.57 -3.24 -9.26
C GLN A 250 -11.83 -3.83 -8.63
N ASP A 251 -12.01 -3.63 -7.33
CA ASP A 251 -13.13 -4.17 -6.56
C ASP A 251 -14.04 -3.02 -6.10
N ASP A 252 -15.18 -3.37 -5.47
CA ASP A 252 -16.02 -2.43 -4.75
C ASP A 252 -15.51 -2.24 -3.32
N ILE A 253 -15.42 -0.98 -2.88
CA ILE A 253 -14.91 -0.62 -1.55
C ILE A 253 -16.04 -0.30 -0.55
N PHE A 254 -17.26 -0.06 -1.01
CA PHE A 254 -18.40 0.31 -0.17
C PHE A 254 -19.29 -0.90 0.19
N LEU A 255 -19.95 -0.81 1.36
CA LEU A 255 -20.83 -1.86 1.86
C LEU A 255 -22.21 -1.89 1.18
N ASP A 256 -22.70 -0.72 0.73
CA ASP A 256 -24.04 -0.53 0.15
C ASP A 256 -24.00 0.32 -1.12
N ASP A 257 -24.94 0.02 -2.04
CA ASP A 257 -25.16 0.75 -3.31
C ASP A 257 -25.63 2.21 -3.15
N LYS A 258 -25.70 2.75 -1.91
CA LYS A 258 -26.28 4.07 -1.62
C LYS A 258 -25.39 5.25 -2.04
N ASP A 259 -24.12 5.01 -2.34
CA ASP A 259 -23.19 6.07 -2.75
C ASP A 259 -22.79 5.96 -4.23
N GLU A 260 -23.73 5.58 -5.12
CA GLU A 260 -23.53 5.59 -6.59
C GLU A 260 -23.08 6.95 -7.13
N GLU A 261 -23.41 8.05 -6.45
CA GLU A 261 -23.05 9.40 -6.87
C GLU A 261 -21.54 9.65 -6.81
N TYR A 262 -20.86 9.10 -5.75
CA TYR A 262 -19.40 9.22 -5.60
C TYR A 262 -18.62 8.27 -6.53
N GLN A 263 -19.22 7.13 -6.86
CA GLN A 263 -18.62 6.19 -7.84
C GLN A 263 -18.72 6.73 -9.27
N LYS A 264 -19.74 7.53 -9.60
CA LYS A 264 -19.86 8.23 -10.89
C LYS A 264 -18.80 9.30 -11.04
N ASP A 265 -18.64 10.19 -10.05
CA ASP A 265 -17.63 11.26 -10.11
C ASP A 265 -16.21 10.71 -10.16
N ALA A 266 -15.93 9.60 -9.46
CA ALA A 266 -14.64 8.90 -9.56
C ALA A 266 -14.45 8.17 -10.91
N LYS A 267 -15.52 7.89 -11.66
CA LYS A 267 -15.48 7.33 -13.02
C LYS A 267 -15.41 8.41 -14.10
N ASP A 268 -16.16 9.51 -13.92
CA ASP A 268 -16.34 10.54 -14.95
C ASP A 268 -15.22 11.59 -14.98
N ASP A 269 -14.52 11.85 -13.87
CA ASP A 269 -13.36 12.76 -13.84
C ASP A 269 -12.12 12.23 -14.59
N TYR A 270 -12.22 11.08 -15.28
CA TYR A 270 -11.05 10.40 -15.83
C TYR A 270 -11.23 9.73 -17.20
N ASP A 271 -12.31 10.01 -17.92
CA ASP A 271 -12.38 9.72 -19.36
C ASP A 271 -11.65 10.85 -20.19
#